data_a270a246f6b10db6b8e53582515dc40f
#
_entry.id   a270a246f6b10db6b8e53582515dc40f
#
_cell.length_a   1.000
_cell.length_b   1.000
_cell.length_c   1.000
_cell.angle_alpha   90.00
_cell.angle_beta   90.00
_cell.angle_gamma   90.00
#
_symmetry.space_group_name_H-M   'P 1'
#
loop_
_entity.id
_entity.type
_entity.pdbx_description
1 polymer ?
#
loop_
_entity_poly.entity_id
_entity_poly.type
_entity_poly.pdbx_seq_one_letter_code
_entity_poly.pdbx_strand_id
1 'polypeptide(L)'
;TVSIVYRRRQDDMTALPAEIEGAIAEGIELVTLKAPLRVEKDDEGKAAALWVQPQVIGPVKGGRPAPRRAQKEEERLECDIILVAIGQAIVSEPFEKAGISTKRGRFLANEAGALNRVGMYAGGDCVTGPATVIKAIAAGKVAAANIDEYLGYRHMMSVDIDIPEPLLNDKVPCGRVNLAEKESWARRDNFEGIEYSMSDEEAVQEASRCLRCDRHGCGTLRGGRQEQSDN
;
A
#
# COMPACT_ATOMS: atom_id res chain seq x y z
N THR A 1 -18.13 6.65 -19.23
CA THR A 1 -17.50 5.31 -19.19
C THR A 1 -16.11 5.46 -18.58
N VAL A 2 -15.72 4.52 -17.73
CA VAL A 2 -14.39 4.47 -17.12
C VAL A 2 -13.73 3.14 -17.49
N SER A 3 -12.45 3.17 -17.88
CA SER A 3 -11.67 1.99 -18.19
C SER A 3 -10.36 1.99 -17.42
N ILE A 4 -9.96 0.86 -16.89
CA ILE A 4 -8.64 0.65 -16.29
C ILE A 4 -7.74 -0.02 -17.31
N VAL A 5 -6.74 0.71 -17.81
CA VAL A 5 -5.76 0.19 -18.77
C VAL A 5 -4.55 -0.38 -18.03
N TYR A 6 -4.29 -1.67 -18.20
CA TYR A 6 -3.25 -2.37 -17.47
C TYR A 6 -2.35 -3.22 -18.37
N ARG A 7 -1.04 -3.10 -18.20
CA ARG A 7 -0.05 -3.76 -19.09
C ARG A 7 0.17 -5.25 -18.84
N ARG A 8 -0.40 -5.82 -17.79
CA ARG A 8 -0.33 -7.26 -17.46
C ARG A 8 -1.73 -7.87 -17.43
N ARG A 9 -1.84 -9.13 -17.01
CA ARG A 9 -3.13 -9.78 -16.77
C ARG A 9 -3.77 -9.25 -15.48
N GLN A 10 -5.05 -9.48 -15.32
CA GLN A 10 -5.77 -9.20 -14.08
C GLN A 10 -5.13 -9.89 -12.86
N ASP A 11 -4.77 -11.17 -12.99
CA ASP A 11 -4.10 -11.95 -11.93
C ASP A 11 -2.74 -11.39 -11.50
N ASP A 12 -2.14 -10.54 -12.34
CA ASP A 12 -0.87 -9.88 -12.04
C ASP A 12 -1.06 -8.50 -11.38
N MET A 13 -2.29 -8.08 -11.11
CA MET A 13 -2.57 -6.81 -10.43
C MET A 13 -2.14 -6.88 -8.95
N THR A 14 -1.76 -5.72 -8.42
CA THR A 14 -1.45 -5.57 -7.00
C THR A 14 -2.64 -5.14 -6.16
N ALA A 15 -3.73 -4.74 -6.81
CA ALA A 15 -5.01 -4.48 -6.15
C ALA A 15 -5.56 -5.76 -5.53
N LEU A 16 -6.32 -5.63 -4.47
CA LEU A 16 -7.00 -6.78 -3.85
C LEU A 16 -8.08 -7.32 -4.81
N PRO A 17 -8.31 -8.64 -4.83
CA PRO A 17 -9.38 -9.22 -5.67
C PRO A 17 -10.73 -8.53 -5.47
N ALA A 18 -11.12 -8.25 -4.23
CA ALA A 18 -12.36 -7.55 -3.91
C ALA A 18 -12.44 -6.13 -4.51
N GLU A 19 -11.32 -5.41 -4.58
CA GLU A 19 -11.27 -4.08 -5.23
C GLU A 19 -11.49 -4.18 -6.74
N ILE A 20 -10.91 -5.21 -7.37
CA ILE A 20 -11.08 -5.46 -8.81
C ILE A 20 -12.54 -5.86 -9.11
N GLU A 21 -13.10 -6.76 -8.32
CA GLU A 21 -14.49 -7.21 -8.44
C GLU A 21 -15.47 -6.06 -8.22
N GLY A 22 -15.22 -5.22 -7.21
CA GLY A 22 -16.00 -4.03 -6.93
C GLY A 22 -15.98 -3.03 -8.09
N ALA A 23 -14.82 -2.77 -8.67
CA ALA A 23 -14.68 -1.88 -9.83
C ALA A 23 -15.47 -2.40 -11.04
N ILE A 24 -15.36 -3.69 -11.34
CA ILE A 24 -16.10 -4.33 -12.43
C ILE A 24 -17.61 -4.29 -12.16
N ALA A 25 -18.03 -4.54 -10.93
CA ALA A 25 -19.44 -4.48 -10.53
C ALA A 25 -20.04 -3.07 -10.70
N GLU A 26 -19.25 -2.02 -10.53
CA GLU A 26 -19.64 -0.63 -10.78
C GLU A 26 -19.66 -0.25 -12.27
N GLY A 27 -19.29 -1.16 -13.16
CA GLY A 27 -19.33 -0.99 -14.61
C GLY A 27 -18.01 -0.44 -15.19
N ILE A 28 -16.90 -0.51 -14.46
CA ILE A 28 -15.59 -0.16 -14.97
C ILE A 28 -15.07 -1.27 -15.87
N GLU A 29 -14.61 -0.90 -17.07
CA GLU A 29 -14.00 -1.83 -18.02
C GLU A 29 -12.54 -2.08 -17.66
N LEU A 30 -12.12 -3.35 -17.59
CA LEU A 30 -10.75 -3.74 -17.35
C LEU A 30 -10.05 -4.12 -18.65
N VAL A 31 -9.23 -3.22 -19.20
CA VAL A 31 -8.47 -3.38 -20.46
C VAL A 31 -7.07 -3.87 -20.14
N THR A 32 -6.89 -5.19 -20.08
CA THR A 32 -5.61 -5.80 -19.71
C THR A 32 -4.70 -6.06 -20.90
N LEU A 33 -3.41 -6.35 -20.62
CA LEU A 33 -2.37 -6.61 -21.62
C LEU A 33 -2.21 -5.47 -22.63
N LYS A 34 -2.38 -4.23 -22.18
CA LYS A 34 -2.22 -3.01 -22.97
C LYS A 34 -1.25 -2.07 -22.27
N ALA A 35 -0.10 -1.81 -22.90
CA ALA A 35 0.88 -0.87 -22.38
C ALA A 35 0.66 0.52 -22.99
N PRO A 36 0.45 1.58 -22.20
CA PRO A 36 0.37 2.95 -22.71
C PRO A 36 1.62 3.33 -23.49
N LEU A 37 1.44 4.00 -24.64
CA LEU A 37 2.50 4.49 -25.49
C LEU A 37 2.55 6.01 -25.56
N ARG A 38 1.44 6.62 -25.97
CA ARG A 38 1.33 8.06 -26.17
C ARG A 38 -0.12 8.51 -26.00
N VAL A 39 -0.25 9.79 -25.71
CA VAL A 39 -1.54 10.48 -25.66
C VAL A 39 -1.72 11.23 -26.98
N GLU A 40 -2.86 11.01 -27.64
CA GLU A 40 -3.32 11.83 -28.75
C GLU A 40 -4.09 13.02 -28.19
N LYS A 41 -3.87 14.19 -28.75
CA LYS A 41 -4.56 15.41 -28.36
C LYS A 41 -5.43 15.89 -29.53
N ASP A 42 -6.52 16.52 -29.20
CA ASP A 42 -7.35 17.26 -30.12
C ASP A 42 -6.72 18.62 -30.52
N ASP A 43 -7.43 19.38 -31.36
CA ASP A 43 -6.99 20.71 -31.82
C ASP A 43 -6.92 21.75 -30.69
N GLU A 44 -7.60 21.51 -29.57
CA GLU A 44 -7.57 22.36 -28.36
C GLU A 44 -6.46 21.92 -27.37
N GLY A 45 -5.73 20.86 -27.65
CA GLY A 45 -4.66 20.31 -26.80
C GLY A 45 -5.15 19.42 -25.67
N LYS A 46 -6.44 19.07 -25.63
CA LYS A 46 -7.02 18.13 -24.67
C LYS A 46 -6.76 16.68 -25.10
N ALA A 47 -6.89 15.75 -24.15
CA ALA A 47 -6.79 14.32 -24.47
C ALA A 47 -7.95 13.91 -25.38
N ALA A 48 -7.64 13.21 -26.47
CA ALA A 48 -8.61 12.65 -27.41
C ALA A 48 -8.54 11.12 -27.46
N ALA A 49 -7.35 10.55 -27.22
CA ALA A 49 -7.17 9.12 -27.10
C ALA A 49 -5.86 8.73 -26.40
N LEU A 50 -5.86 7.53 -25.86
CA LEU A 50 -4.66 6.83 -25.39
C LEU A 50 -4.30 5.75 -26.41
N TRP A 51 -3.11 5.84 -26.99
CA TRP A 51 -2.55 4.77 -27.81
C TRP A 51 -1.85 3.75 -26.94
N VAL A 52 -2.16 2.48 -27.18
CA VAL A 52 -1.64 1.37 -26.38
C VAL A 52 -1.01 0.31 -27.28
N GLN A 53 0.04 -0.34 -26.77
CA GLN A 53 0.66 -1.49 -27.41
C GLN A 53 0.13 -2.76 -26.77
N PRO A 54 -0.49 -3.67 -27.51
CA PRO A 54 -0.83 -5.01 -27.01
C PRO A 54 0.39 -5.75 -26.47
N GLN A 55 0.19 -6.47 -25.38
CA GLN A 55 1.24 -7.20 -24.69
C GLN A 55 0.98 -8.71 -24.70
N VAL A 56 2.04 -9.48 -24.57
CA VAL A 56 2.02 -10.91 -24.25
C VAL A 56 2.78 -11.15 -22.95
N ILE A 57 2.47 -12.26 -22.31
CA ILE A 57 3.17 -12.68 -21.08
C ILE A 57 4.59 -13.09 -21.43
N GLY A 58 5.54 -12.48 -20.76
CA GLY A 58 6.97 -12.80 -20.83
C GLY A 58 7.46 -13.58 -19.61
N PRO A 59 8.77 -13.76 -19.48
CA PRO A 59 9.37 -14.49 -18.35
C PRO A 59 9.14 -13.75 -17.04
N VAL A 60 9.13 -14.52 -15.94
CA VAL A 60 9.00 -13.97 -14.59
C VAL A 60 10.26 -13.18 -14.23
N LYS A 61 10.08 -11.93 -13.80
CA LYS A 61 11.13 -11.05 -13.28
C LYS A 61 10.65 -10.43 -11.97
N GLY A 62 11.44 -10.58 -10.91
CA GLY A 62 11.06 -10.04 -9.60
C GLY A 62 9.74 -10.62 -9.05
N GLY A 63 9.49 -11.90 -9.26
CA GLY A 63 8.30 -12.61 -8.77
C GLY A 63 7.03 -12.40 -9.61
N ARG A 64 7.08 -11.61 -10.71
CA ARG A 64 5.91 -11.33 -11.55
C ARG A 64 6.24 -11.47 -13.04
N PRO A 65 5.29 -11.96 -13.89
CA PRO A 65 5.50 -12.04 -15.33
C PRO A 65 5.79 -10.66 -15.93
N ALA A 66 6.88 -10.53 -16.66
CA ALA A 66 7.21 -9.29 -17.36
C ALA A 66 6.47 -9.24 -18.70
N PRO A 67 5.67 -8.19 -18.97
CA PRO A 67 4.98 -8.07 -20.26
C PRO A 67 6.00 -7.81 -21.37
N ARG A 68 5.72 -8.31 -22.57
CA ARG A 68 6.48 -8.09 -23.80
C ARG A 68 5.55 -7.58 -24.87
N ARG A 69 6.07 -6.76 -25.80
CA ARG A 69 5.33 -6.30 -26.95
C ARG A 69 4.81 -7.48 -27.77
N ALA A 70 3.52 -7.52 -28.03
CA ALA A 70 2.93 -8.45 -28.97
C ALA A 70 3.23 -8.02 -30.41
N GLN A 71 3.29 -8.98 -31.35
CA GLN A 71 3.35 -8.70 -32.78
C GLN A 71 1.96 -8.33 -33.31
N LYS A 72 1.41 -7.24 -32.77
CA LYS A 72 0.12 -6.65 -33.15
C LYS A 72 0.29 -5.15 -33.30
N GLU A 73 -0.58 -4.56 -34.10
CA GLU A 73 -0.64 -3.12 -34.27
C GLU A 73 -1.03 -2.43 -32.94
N GLU A 74 -0.68 -1.17 -32.85
CA GLU A 74 -1.10 -0.29 -31.77
C GLU A 74 -2.59 -0.07 -31.84
N GLU A 75 -3.23 0.03 -30.69
CA GLU A 75 -4.67 0.25 -30.58
C GLU A 75 -4.94 1.65 -30.02
N ARG A 76 -5.97 2.29 -30.55
CA ARG A 76 -6.42 3.61 -30.14
C ARG A 76 -7.63 3.46 -29.22
N LEU A 77 -7.52 3.95 -27.99
CA LEU A 77 -8.59 3.99 -27.00
C LEU A 77 -9.06 5.44 -26.85
N GLU A 78 -10.28 5.74 -27.26
CA GLU A 78 -10.86 7.08 -27.12
C GLU A 78 -11.05 7.43 -25.65
N CYS A 79 -10.68 8.65 -25.26
CA CYS A 79 -10.84 9.14 -23.90
C CYS A 79 -10.72 10.66 -23.83
N ASP A 80 -11.46 11.28 -22.94
CA ASP A 80 -11.44 12.71 -22.65
C ASP A 80 -10.48 13.04 -21.50
N ILE A 81 -10.29 12.10 -20.58
CA ILE A 81 -9.47 12.26 -19.38
C ILE A 81 -8.60 11.01 -19.17
N ILE A 82 -7.34 11.23 -18.84
CA ILE A 82 -6.40 10.17 -18.49
C ILE A 82 -5.89 10.41 -17.07
N LEU A 83 -6.18 9.46 -16.17
CA LEU A 83 -5.67 9.43 -14.81
C LEU A 83 -4.48 8.47 -14.72
N VAL A 84 -3.30 9.02 -14.38
CA VAL A 84 -2.07 8.23 -14.26
C VAL A 84 -1.93 7.72 -12.84
N ALA A 85 -2.27 6.44 -12.62
CA ALA A 85 -2.25 5.76 -11.32
C ALA A 85 -1.19 4.64 -11.27
N ILE A 86 0.02 4.91 -11.77
CA ILE A 86 1.10 3.91 -11.90
C ILE A 86 2.09 3.88 -10.73
N GLY A 87 1.79 4.60 -9.65
CA GLY A 87 2.64 4.79 -8.48
C GLY A 87 3.45 6.07 -8.53
N GLN A 88 4.19 6.31 -7.48
CA GLN A 88 5.02 7.51 -7.32
C GLN A 88 6.49 7.13 -7.15
N ALA A 89 7.38 7.99 -7.63
CA ALA A 89 8.81 7.88 -7.40
C ALA A 89 9.22 8.82 -6.26
N ILE A 90 10.26 8.43 -5.55
CA ILE A 90 10.88 9.30 -4.54
C ILE A 90 11.78 10.29 -5.25
N VAL A 91 11.61 11.58 -4.97
CA VAL A 91 12.50 12.64 -5.46
C VAL A 91 13.73 12.68 -4.57
N SER A 92 14.67 11.76 -4.79
CA SER A 92 15.88 11.60 -3.98
C SER A 92 17.04 12.51 -4.43
N GLU A 93 17.03 13.01 -5.65
CA GLU A 93 18.14 13.75 -6.26
C GLU A 93 18.65 14.95 -5.44
N PRO A 94 17.82 15.83 -4.85
CA PRO A 94 18.31 16.93 -4.02
C PRO A 94 19.10 16.44 -2.80
N PHE A 95 18.68 15.32 -2.23
CA PHE A 95 19.33 14.72 -1.06
C PHE A 95 20.62 14.01 -1.44
N GLU A 96 20.66 13.36 -2.59
CA GLU A 96 21.88 12.76 -3.15
C GLU A 96 22.95 13.82 -3.41
N LYS A 97 22.57 14.96 -4.00
CA LYS A 97 23.45 16.12 -4.17
C LYS A 97 23.96 16.67 -2.83
N ALA A 98 23.18 16.56 -1.77
CA ALA A 98 23.59 16.90 -0.41
C ALA A 98 24.41 15.78 0.28
N GLY A 99 24.75 14.71 -0.41
CA GLY A 99 25.59 13.62 0.11
C GLY A 99 24.85 12.55 0.91
N ILE A 100 23.51 12.47 0.80
CA ILE A 100 22.72 11.38 1.40
C ILE A 100 22.80 10.16 0.49
N SER A 101 23.13 9.01 1.06
CA SER A 101 23.22 7.76 0.33
C SER A 101 21.86 7.21 -0.04
N THR A 102 21.68 6.83 -1.30
CA THR A 102 20.48 6.19 -1.81
C THR A 102 20.81 4.91 -2.59
N LYS A 103 19.82 4.08 -2.77
CA LYS A 103 19.87 2.92 -3.65
C LYS A 103 18.56 2.77 -4.40
N ARG A 104 18.62 2.91 -5.72
CA ARG A 104 17.43 2.89 -6.60
C ARG A 104 16.39 3.96 -6.20
N GLY A 105 16.84 5.17 -5.86
CA GLY A 105 16.00 6.27 -5.43
C GLY A 105 15.44 6.17 -4.00
N ARG A 106 15.87 5.19 -3.19
CA ARG A 106 15.45 5.05 -1.79
C ARG A 106 16.60 5.40 -0.87
N PHE A 107 16.32 6.07 0.24
CA PHE A 107 17.31 6.37 1.25
C PHE A 107 17.82 5.10 1.93
N LEU A 108 19.12 5.04 2.18
CA LEU A 108 19.75 3.97 2.94
C LEU A 108 19.77 4.37 4.43
N ALA A 109 18.78 3.89 5.16
CA ALA A 109 18.69 4.01 6.60
C ALA A 109 19.08 2.68 7.28
N ASN A 110 19.68 2.75 8.45
CA ASN A 110 19.92 1.57 9.30
C ASN A 110 18.63 1.21 10.09
N GLU A 111 18.72 0.23 10.97
CA GLU A 111 17.59 -0.22 11.81
C GLU A 111 17.05 0.85 12.75
N ALA A 112 17.88 1.81 13.15
CA ALA A 112 17.50 2.96 13.94
C ALA A 112 16.87 4.10 13.12
N GLY A 113 16.74 3.94 11.81
CA GLY A 113 16.31 4.98 10.89
C GLY A 113 17.40 6.02 10.56
N ALA A 114 18.63 5.88 11.07
CA ALA A 114 19.71 6.84 10.85
C ALA A 114 20.30 6.70 9.43
N LEU A 115 20.57 7.84 8.80
CA LEU A 115 21.23 7.95 7.51
C LEU A 115 22.76 8.02 7.66
N ASN A 116 23.46 8.10 6.54
CA ASN A 116 24.92 8.25 6.50
C ASN A 116 25.43 9.64 6.97
N ARG A 117 24.55 10.54 7.38
CA ARG A 117 24.90 11.84 7.99
C ARG A 117 24.35 11.90 9.41
N VAL A 118 25.22 12.30 10.33
CA VAL A 118 24.90 12.44 11.76
C VAL A 118 23.73 13.40 11.96
N GLY A 119 22.76 13.02 12.80
CA GLY A 119 21.57 13.81 13.10
C GLY A 119 20.48 13.75 12.03
N MET A 120 20.64 12.93 10.99
CA MET A 120 19.64 12.74 9.94
C MET A 120 19.02 11.35 10.01
N TYR A 121 17.70 11.33 9.95
CA TYR A 121 16.90 10.09 10.04
C TYR A 121 15.87 10.04 8.91
N ALA A 122 15.50 8.84 8.49
CA ALA A 122 14.46 8.60 7.51
C ALA A 122 13.73 7.30 7.82
N GLY A 123 12.44 7.25 7.45
CA GLY A 123 11.62 6.06 7.62
C GLY A 123 10.39 6.10 6.69
N GLY A 124 9.64 5.00 6.65
CA GLY A 124 8.49 4.87 5.77
C GLY A 124 8.87 4.64 4.31
N ASP A 125 8.01 5.05 3.38
CA ASP A 125 8.11 4.71 1.96
C ASP A 125 9.39 5.22 1.28
N CYS A 126 9.98 6.30 1.77
CA CYS A 126 11.25 6.81 1.23
C CYS A 126 12.44 5.87 1.50
N VAL A 127 12.32 4.94 2.46
CA VAL A 127 13.33 3.92 2.78
C VAL A 127 12.91 2.56 2.22
N THR A 128 11.67 2.13 2.48
CA THR A 128 11.19 0.78 2.14
C THR A 128 10.63 0.67 0.72
N GLY A 129 10.22 1.78 0.13
CA GLY A 129 9.27 1.85 -0.98
C GLY A 129 7.83 1.75 -0.48
N PRO A 130 6.83 1.87 -1.38
CA PRO A 130 5.41 1.83 -1.00
C PRO A 130 5.06 0.64 -0.11
N ALA A 131 4.48 0.92 1.05
CA ALA A 131 4.11 -0.06 2.05
C ALA A 131 2.81 0.36 2.75
N THR A 132 2.56 -0.15 3.96
CA THR A 132 1.36 0.19 4.73
C THR A 132 1.57 1.38 5.65
N VAL A 133 0.49 2.10 5.97
CA VAL A 133 0.50 3.21 6.93
C VAL A 133 1.07 2.77 8.29
N ILE A 134 0.72 1.56 8.75
CA ILE A 134 1.22 1.02 10.02
C ILE A 134 2.75 0.90 10.01
N LYS A 135 3.34 0.45 8.91
CA LYS A 135 4.81 0.37 8.77
C LYS A 135 5.46 1.76 8.77
N ALA A 136 4.82 2.74 8.15
CA ALA A 136 5.32 4.12 8.15
C ALA A 136 5.27 4.72 9.56
N ILE A 137 4.17 4.50 10.30
CA ILE A 137 4.05 4.93 11.71
C ILE A 137 5.11 4.25 12.59
N ALA A 138 5.32 2.94 12.43
CA ALA A 138 6.33 2.21 13.18
C ALA A 138 7.75 2.76 12.90
N ALA A 139 8.08 3.01 11.64
CA ALA A 139 9.36 3.62 11.27
C ALA A 139 9.52 5.04 11.85
N GLY A 140 8.45 5.84 11.87
CA GLY A 140 8.43 7.16 12.50
C GLY A 140 8.68 7.09 14.00
N LYS A 141 8.08 6.13 14.71
CA LYS A 141 8.32 5.91 16.14
C LYS A 141 9.77 5.52 16.43
N VAL A 142 10.35 4.64 15.61
CA VAL A 142 11.77 4.25 15.71
C VAL A 142 12.66 5.46 15.50
N ALA A 143 12.45 6.23 14.45
CA ALA A 143 13.22 7.43 14.18
C ALA A 143 13.11 8.46 15.32
N ALA A 144 11.91 8.71 15.82
CA ALA A 144 11.67 9.65 16.92
C ALA A 144 12.39 9.25 18.20
N ALA A 145 12.36 7.97 18.59
CA ALA A 145 13.07 7.48 19.77
C ALA A 145 14.59 7.64 19.63
N ASN A 146 15.14 7.39 18.45
CA ASN A 146 16.57 7.55 18.21
C ASN A 146 17.01 9.01 18.06
N ILE A 147 16.14 9.90 17.59
CA ILE A 147 16.37 11.35 17.60
C ILE A 147 16.40 11.86 19.04
N ASP A 148 15.45 11.43 19.86
CA ASP A 148 15.37 11.78 21.28
C ASP A 148 16.65 11.39 22.02
N GLU A 149 17.13 10.16 21.81
CA GLU A 149 18.40 9.70 22.37
C GLU A 149 19.61 10.47 21.82
N TYR A 150 19.66 10.76 20.53
CA TYR A 150 20.71 11.57 19.91
C TYR A 150 20.80 12.97 20.52
N LEU A 151 19.68 13.56 20.90
CA LEU A 151 19.60 14.87 21.55
C LEU A 151 19.92 14.81 23.06
N GLY A 152 20.20 13.62 23.59
CA GLY A 152 20.56 13.43 25.01
C GLY A 152 19.33 13.24 25.92
N TYR A 153 18.15 13.04 25.38
CA TYR A 153 16.93 12.77 26.13
C TYR A 153 16.64 11.27 26.16
N ARG A 154 15.69 10.88 27.00
CA ARG A 154 15.19 9.51 27.13
C ARG A 154 13.71 9.52 27.47
N HIS A 155 12.91 10.20 26.66
CA HIS A 155 11.47 10.21 26.86
C HIS A 155 10.89 8.83 26.53
N MET A 156 10.10 8.29 27.44
CA MET A 156 9.34 7.08 27.20
C MET A 156 8.00 7.45 26.58
N MET A 157 7.72 6.95 25.39
CA MET A 157 6.35 6.99 24.86
C MET A 157 5.59 5.82 25.49
N SER A 158 4.93 6.07 26.61
CA SER A 158 3.98 5.11 27.18
C SER A 158 2.60 5.33 26.56
N VAL A 159 1.92 4.25 26.24
CA VAL A 159 0.48 4.28 25.95
C VAL A 159 -0.18 3.78 27.21
N ASP A 160 -0.91 4.67 27.88
CA ASP A 160 -1.61 4.35 29.13
C ASP A 160 -2.91 3.58 28.81
N ILE A 161 -2.73 2.39 28.25
CA ILE A 161 -3.81 1.45 27.95
C ILE A 161 -3.52 0.17 28.71
N ASP A 162 -4.40 -0.15 29.66
CA ASP A 162 -4.40 -1.49 30.26
C ASP A 162 -4.94 -2.49 29.24
N ILE A 163 -4.07 -3.39 28.80
CA ILE A 163 -4.43 -4.46 27.88
C ILE A 163 -4.56 -5.73 28.69
N PRO A 164 -5.79 -6.19 28.99
CA PRO A 164 -6.01 -7.37 29.82
C PRO A 164 -5.37 -8.62 29.20
N GLU A 165 -4.97 -9.56 30.06
CA GLU A 165 -4.46 -10.85 29.61
C GLU A 165 -5.54 -11.61 28.82
N PRO A 166 -5.17 -12.31 27.75
CA PRO A 166 -6.12 -13.03 26.91
C PRO A 166 -6.66 -14.26 27.66
N LEU A 167 -7.98 -14.36 27.76
CA LEU A 167 -8.67 -15.58 28.21
C LEU A 167 -8.92 -16.45 27.00
N LEU A 168 -8.08 -17.48 26.78
CA LEU A 168 -8.17 -18.31 25.58
C LEU A 168 -9.09 -19.52 25.76
N ASN A 169 -9.34 -19.93 27.00
CA ASN A 169 -10.07 -21.17 27.30
C ASN A 169 -11.59 -21.07 27.14
N ASP A 170 -12.14 -19.84 27.11
CA ASP A 170 -13.58 -19.60 27.08
C ASP A 170 -14.08 -19.17 25.69
N LYS A 171 -13.24 -19.32 24.65
CA LYS A 171 -13.62 -18.88 23.30
C LYS A 171 -14.50 -19.92 22.62
N VAL A 172 -15.76 -19.56 22.42
CA VAL A 172 -16.69 -20.34 21.60
C VAL A 172 -16.29 -20.16 20.14
N PRO A 173 -16.09 -21.27 19.40
CA PRO A 173 -15.84 -21.16 17.95
C PRO A 173 -16.99 -20.44 17.26
N CYS A 174 -16.67 -19.38 16.55
CA CYS A 174 -17.62 -18.60 15.75
C CYS A 174 -17.05 -18.30 14.36
N GLY A 175 -17.93 -18.10 13.39
CA GLY A 175 -17.56 -17.72 12.04
C GLY A 175 -17.07 -16.28 11.95
N ARG A 176 -16.43 -15.95 10.81
CA ARG A 176 -16.07 -14.57 10.48
C ARG A 176 -17.33 -13.76 10.19
N VAL A 177 -17.37 -12.54 10.66
CA VAL A 177 -18.38 -11.56 10.24
C VAL A 177 -17.99 -11.05 8.85
N ASN A 178 -18.92 -11.16 7.90
CA ASN A 178 -18.78 -10.59 6.58
C ASN A 178 -19.53 -9.25 6.54
N LEU A 179 -18.80 -8.16 6.31
CA LEU A 179 -19.42 -6.86 6.14
C LEU A 179 -20.31 -6.85 4.90
N ALA A 180 -21.50 -6.32 5.05
CA ALA A 180 -22.37 -6.06 3.91
C ALA A 180 -21.90 -4.79 3.20
N GLU A 181 -21.92 -4.82 1.88
CA GLU A 181 -21.61 -3.66 1.04
C GLU A 181 -22.88 -3.11 0.40
N LYS A 182 -22.85 -1.80 0.09
CA LYS A 182 -23.87 -1.20 -0.75
C LYS A 182 -23.86 -1.81 -2.15
N GLU A 183 -25.04 -1.98 -2.72
CA GLU A 183 -25.16 -2.43 -4.11
C GLU A 183 -24.39 -1.50 -5.07
N SER A 184 -23.74 -2.07 -6.08
CA SER A 184 -22.87 -1.33 -7.00
C SER A 184 -23.56 -0.15 -7.67
N TRP A 185 -24.84 -0.30 -8.03
CA TRP A 185 -25.64 0.77 -8.63
C TRP A 185 -25.92 1.93 -7.66
N ALA A 186 -25.94 1.68 -6.34
CA ALA A 186 -26.21 2.69 -5.33
C ALA A 186 -24.97 3.48 -4.91
N ARG A 187 -23.75 2.95 -5.20
CA ARG A 187 -22.49 3.54 -4.76
C ARG A 187 -21.65 4.19 -5.87
N ARG A 188 -21.89 3.84 -7.14
CA ARG A 188 -21.06 4.30 -8.27
C ARG A 188 -21.15 5.80 -8.57
N ASP A 189 -22.21 6.49 -8.13
CA ASP A 189 -22.47 7.89 -8.45
C ASP A 189 -22.29 8.81 -7.23
N ASN A 190 -21.69 8.33 -6.14
CA ASN A 190 -21.42 9.09 -4.92
C ASN A 190 -20.11 8.64 -4.25
N PHE A 191 -19.69 9.37 -3.22
CA PHE A 191 -18.50 9.08 -2.39
C PHE A 191 -18.85 8.67 -0.96
N GLU A 192 -20.05 8.15 -0.74
CA GLU A 192 -20.41 7.61 0.56
C GLU A 192 -19.66 6.31 0.85
N GLY A 193 -19.58 5.92 2.13
CA GLY A 193 -18.96 4.65 2.51
C GLY A 193 -19.58 3.45 1.79
N ILE A 194 -18.73 2.57 1.28
CA ILE A 194 -19.13 1.39 0.52
C ILE A 194 -19.66 0.30 1.44
N GLU A 195 -18.97 0.08 2.56
CA GLU A 195 -19.30 -0.95 3.54
C GLU A 195 -20.26 -0.40 4.61
N TYR A 196 -21.16 -1.26 5.07
CA TYR A 196 -21.94 -0.99 6.28
C TYR A 196 -21.11 -1.32 7.51
N SER A 197 -21.31 -0.56 8.59
CA SER A 197 -20.67 -0.83 9.88
C SER A 197 -21.18 -2.14 10.48
N MET A 198 -20.33 -2.82 11.22
CA MET A 198 -20.75 -3.93 12.09
C MET A 198 -21.74 -3.44 13.14
N SER A 199 -22.69 -4.28 13.52
CA SER A 199 -23.43 -4.09 14.77
C SER A 199 -22.49 -4.33 15.98
N ASP A 200 -22.92 -3.92 17.16
CA ASP A 200 -22.15 -4.17 18.39
C ASP A 200 -21.94 -5.67 18.62
N GLU A 201 -22.96 -6.50 18.35
CA GLU A 201 -22.88 -7.95 18.47
C GLU A 201 -21.89 -8.55 17.46
N GLU A 202 -21.93 -8.10 16.21
CA GLU A 202 -20.99 -8.53 15.19
C GLU A 202 -19.56 -8.11 15.51
N ALA A 203 -19.37 -6.91 16.01
CA ALA A 203 -18.05 -6.42 16.44
C ALA A 203 -17.50 -7.25 17.62
N VAL A 204 -18.33 -7.60 18.61
CA VAL A 204 -17.97 -8.48 19.72
C VAL A 204 -17.66 -9.89 19.21
N GLN A 205 -18.45 -10.43 18.28
CA GLN A 205 -18.19 -11.73 17.66
C GLN A 205 -16.83 -11.74 16.96
N GLU A 206 -16.54 -10.75 16.13
CA GLU A 206 -15.28 -10.69 15.38
C GLU A 206 -14.08 -10.46 16.31
N ALA A 207 -14.22 -9.61 17.34
CA ALA A 207 -13.19 -9.40 18.36
C ALA A 207 -12.94 -10.67 19.18
N SER A 208 -13.96 -11.47 19.45
CA SER A 208 -13.83 -12.73 20.20
C SER A 208 -12.98 -13.78 19.50
N ARG A 209 -12.83 -13.71 18.17
CA ARG A 209 -11.97 -14.61 17.37
C ARG A 209 -10.48 -14.31 17.52
N CYS A 210 -10.11 -13.17 18.10
CA CYS A 210 -8.72 -12.77 18.25
C CYS A 210 -7.99 -13.71 19.23
N LEU A 211 -6.94 -14.38 18.74
CA LEU A 211 -6.10 -15.29 19.53
C LEU A 211 -4.97 -14.57 20.29
N ARG A 212 -4.88 -13.24 20.20
CA ARG A 212 -3.82 -12.47 20.83
C ARG A 212 -2.41 -13.00 20.51
N CYS A 213 -2.15 -13.26 19.23
CA CYS A 213 -0.87 -13.78 18.75
C CYS A 213 0.33 -12.88 19.11
N ASP A 214 0.09 -11.59 19.32
CA ASP A 214 1.05 -10.62 19.84
C ASP A 214 1.66 -11.04 21.18
N ARG A 215 0.87 -11.71 22.05
CA ARG A 215 1.29 -12.18 23.37
C ARG A 215 1.97 -13.56 23.35
N HIS A 216 1.78 -14.34 22.30
CA HIS A 216 2.29 -15.70 22.20
C HIS A 216 3.56 -15.81 21.29
N GLY A 217 4.24 -14.71 21.01
CA GLY A 217 5.47 -14.71 20.22
C GLY A 217 5.28 -14.98 18.72
N CYS A 218 4.04 -15.01 18.25
CA CYS A 218 3.72 -15.12 16.83
C CYS A 218 3.85 -13.76 16.13
N GLY A 219 5.03 -13.21 16.12
CA GLY A 219 5.36 -11.94 15.49
C GLY A 219 6.10 -11.03 16.46
N THR A 220 7.31 -10.68 16.10
CA THR A 220 8.04 -9.61 16.79
C THR A 220 7.47 -8.29 16.31
N LEU A 221 6.56 -7.70 17.06
CA LEU A 221 6.22 -6.29 16.95
C LEU A 221 7.43 -5.48 17.42
N ARG A 222 8.43 -5.38 16.57
CA ARG A 222 9.58 -4.49 16.78
C ARG A 222 9.15 -3.07 16.40
N GLY A 223 8.45 -2.42 17.30
CA GLY A 223 8.14 -1.01 17.24
C GLY A 223 8.49 -0.39 18.56
N GLY A 224 9.63 0.26 18.65
CA GLY A 224 10.07 0.93 19.84
C GLY A 224 11.49 0.51 20.28
N ARG A 225 12.05 1.26 21.22
CA ARG A 225 13.34 1.02 21.86
C ARG A 225 13.47 -0.45 22.27
N GLN A 226 14.50 -1.15 21.83
CA GLN A 226 14.90 -2.42 22.45
C GLN A 226 15.31 -2.10 23.89
N GLU A 227 14.61 -2.67 24.86
CA GLU A 227 15.14 -2.72 26.21
C GLU A 227 16.47 -3.49 26.14
N GLN A 228 17.57 -2.80 26.38
CA GLN A 228 18.82 -3.47 26.67
C GLN A 228 18.59 -4.24 27.96
N SER A 229 18.54 -5.57 27.86
CA SER A 229 18.64 -6.42 29.02
C SER A 229 19.98 -6.12 29.70
N ASP A 230 19.92 -5.44 30.84
CA ASP A 230 21.07 -5.34 31.74
C ASP A 230 21.46 -6.77 32.14
N ASN A 231 22.64 -7.21 31.61
CA ASN A 231 23.43 -8.33 32.16
C ASN A 231 24.52 -7.77 33.04
#